data_167503f3d5cadc4d01121f3163a6451c
#
_entry.id   167503f3d5cadc4d01121f3163a6451c
#
_cell.length_a   1.000
_cell.length_b   1.000
_cell.length_c   1.000
_cell.angle_alpha   90.00
_cell.angle_beta   90.00
_cell.angle_gamma   90.00
#
_symmetry.space_group_name_H-M   'P 1'
#
loop_
_entity.id
_entity.type
_entity.pdbx_description
1 polymer ?
#
loop_
_entity_poly.entity_id
_entity_poly.type
_entity_poly.pdbx_seq_one_letter_code
_entity_poly.pdbx_strand_id
1 'polypeptide(L)'
;MNLDKCRSIVFALAMGGLFLAALFVLLGGASPVARADPGSLFISPTGSGTECSQANPCALQTALSLANDGDILYLAQGTYTGTGAAVITLTRSITLYGGWDGAPSGPVTRDPAAYPTVLDGERARRVVYISGDITPTLDGLIIARGNATGLTEGCPTSSGNPDGCGGGIFAYGAHPLIVNNIISDNVAALTTAGYPTGTTGYGGGLYLRDADRAVISGNVVISNVAGAADCGNGGGMFLFGAAEGARIEANRVLSNYATTTNMSCAWGGGISGGPGGALIRGNLVEGNWSNAMGTGYGAGLYQWYGAAHYVGNVVRGNRGRRAVYLGYSRSCFEGNWVVDNLTNEGLQLYNSIDGGPTLINNVIARSGGTTFAAYGHVAYPLTATLLHNTLVGSGSGYGVYVEDYVTLFLTNTIVAGHTWGITSTYPTSSTIFADHTLFWANAHDGLRGTNPIDGDPRFLNPAAGDYHLGPGSAALDAGVDAGVATDIDGDARPMGAGYDLGADEAEPSYRLYLPFIRSPIPEDL
;
A
#
# COMPACT_ATOMS: atom_id res chain seq x y z
N MET A 1 -14.52 -23.58 -5.09
CA MET A 1 -13.71 -22.74 -4.18
C MET A 1 -12.67 -22.01 -5.00
N ASN A 2 -12.55 -20.68 -4.93
CA ASN A 2 -11.93 -19.88 -6.01
C ASN A 2 -10.48 -19.46 -5.69
N LEU A 3 -9.63 -20.41 -5.25
CA LEU A 3 -8.19 -20.20 -5.00
C LEU A 3 -7.41 -19.85 -6.28
N ASP A 4 -7.93 -20.25 -7.45
CA ASP A 4 -7.30 -19.98 -8.74
C ASP A 4 -7.24 -18.47 -9.06
N LYS A 5 -8.13 -17.65 -8.51
CA LYS A 5 -8.11 -16.20 -8.72
C LYS A 5 -6.94 -15.51 -8.01
N CYS A 6 -6.57 -15.95 -6.81
CA CYS A 6 -5.39 -15.44 -6.10
C CYS A 6 -4.10 -15.94 -6.77
N ARG A 7 -4.08 -17.20 -7.22
CA ARG A 7 -2.92 -17.82 -7.88
C ARG A 7 -2.67 -17.31 -9.30
N SER A 8 -3.71 -17.00 -10.08
CA SER A 8 -3.56 -16.56 -11.48
C SER A 8 -2.83 -15.22 -11.61
N ILE A 9 -2.97 -14.32 -10.65
CA ILE A 9 -2.27 -13.02 -10.65
C ILE A 9 -0.78 -13.21 -10.37
N VAL A 10 -0.40 -14.12 -9.46
CA VAL A 10 1.02 -14.41 -9.14
C VAL A 10 1.71 -15.13 -10.29
N PHE A 11 1.04 -16.07 -10.97
CA PHE A 11 1.61 -16.81 -12.10
C PHE A 11 1.81 -15.94 -13.34
N ALA A 12 0.90 -15.00 -13.63
CA ALA A 12 1.05 -14.08 -14.75
C ALA A 12 2.21 -13.10 -14.55
N LEU A 13 2.49 -12.69 -13.31
CA LEU A 13 3.59 -11.80 -12.96
C LEU A 13 4.96 -12.51 -12.92
N ALA A 14 5.01 -13.78 -12.50
CA ALA A 14 6.25 -14.57 -12.49
C ALA A 14 6.71 -14.97 -13.91
N MET A 15 5.79 -15.18 -14.85
CA MET A 15 6.12 -15.51 -16.24
C MET A 15 6.47 -14.26 -17.08
N GLY A 16 6.00 -13.07 -16.71
CA GLY A 16 6.34 -11.81 -17.38
C GLY A 16 7.81 -11.39 -17.20
N GLY A 17 8.45 -11.83 -16.12
CA GLY A 17 9.84 -11.48 -15.82
C GLY A 17 10.91 -12.32 -16.55
N LEU A 18 10.57 -13.50 -17.06
CA LEU A 18 11.53 -14.42 -17.72
C LEU A 18 11.44 -14.43 -19.25
N PHE A 19 10.46 -13.77 -19.87
CA PHE A 19 10.27 -13.80 -21.34
C PHE A 19 10.83 -12.59 -22.09
N LEU A 20 11.46 -11.63 -21.43
CA LEU A 20 12.05 -10.46 -22.11
C LEU A 20 13.47 -10.67 -22.66
N ALA A 21 14.06 -11.87 -22.52
CA ALA A 21 15.43 -12.12 -22.99
C ALA A 21 15.53 -13.00 -24.25
N ALA A 22 14.45 -13.52 -24.82
CA ALA A 22 14.53 -14.55 -25.86
C ALA A 22 13.66 -14.35 -27.11
N LEU A 23 13.10 -13.14 -27.37
CA LEU A 23 12.31 -12.92 -28.60
C LEU A 23 12.76 -11.68 -29.39
N PHE A 24 14.03 -11.60 -29.74
CA PHE A 24 14.58 -10.61 -30.65
C PHE A 24 15.28 -11.24 -31.84
N VAL A 25 14.68 -12.23 -32.49
CA VAL A 25 15.06 -12.61 -33.87
C VAL A 25 13.81 -13.08 -34.61
N LEU A 26 13.54 -12.45 -35.75
CA LEU A 26 12.58 -12.76 -36.80
C LEU A 26 11.22 -12.01 -36.75
N LEU A 27 11.24 -10.77 -37.18
CA LEU A 27 10.25 -10.24 -38.14
C LEU A 27 10.90 -9.06 -38.87
N GLY A 28 11.13 -9.22 -40.15
CA GLY A 28 11.84 -8.25 -40.98
C GLY A 28 10.98 -7.02 -41.32
N GLY A 29 11.69 -5.88 -41.51
CA GLY A 29 11.32 -4.86 -42.44
C GLY A 29 10.54 -3.66 -41.96
N ALA A 30 10.94 -3.01 -40.86
CA ALA A 30 10.88 -1.56 -40.74
C ALA A 30 12.24 -1.11 -40.22
N SER A 31 12.91 -0.22 -40.92
CA SER A 31 14.18 0.38 -40.41
C SER A 31 13.86 1.01 -39.08
N PRO A 32 14.51 0.61 -37.96
CA PRO A 32 14.37 1.34 -36.74
C PRO A 32 14.82 2.76 -37.01
N VAL A 33 13.99 3.74 -36.73
CA VAL A 33 14.41 5.13 -36.55
C VAL A 33 15.58 5.03 -35.58
N ALA A 34 16.79 5.43 -36.00
CA ALA A 34 17.97 5.37 -35.18
C ALA A 34 17.67 6.18 -33.91
N ARG A 35 17.44 5.47 -32.79
CA ARG A 35 17.29 6.07 -31.47
C ARG A 35 18.67 6.66 -31.18
N ALA A 36 18.77 7.98 -31.01
CA ALA A 36 19.99 8.58 -30.50
C ALA A 36 20.34 7.87 -29.18
N ASP A 37 21.62 7.54 -28.99
CA ASP A 37 22.06 6.98 -27.72
C ASP A 37 21.62 7.91 -26.59
N PRO A 38 21.10 7.37 -25.47
CA PRO A 38 20.65 8.20 -24.36
C PRO A 38 21.75 9.15 -23.91
N GLY A 39 21.48 10.45 -23.93
CA GLY A 39 22.41 11.47 -23.46
C GLY A 39 22.42 11.54 -21.93
N SER A 40 23.53 12.02 -21.36
CA SER A 40 23.62 12.37 -19.95
C SER A 40 23.62 13.87 -19.78
N LEU A 41 22.68 14.42 -19.04
CA LEU A 41 22.59 15.84 -18.71
C LEU A 41 22.89 16.03 -17.21
N PHE A 42 23.71 17.01 -16.90
CA PHE A 42 24.15 17.29 -15.54
C PHE A 42 23.59 18.63 -15.06
N ILE A 43 23.02 18.61 -13.85
CA ILE A 43 22.21 19.68 -13.31
C ILE A 43 22.72 20.05 -11.92
N SER A 44 22.87 21.34 -11.65
CA SER A 44 23.13 21.82 -10.30
C SER A 44 22.19 22.98 -9.95
N PRO A 45 21.93 23.27 -8.65
CA PRO A 45 21.03 24.36 -8.26
C PRO A 45 21.49 25.73 -8.77
N THR A 46 22.78 25.91 -8.97
CA THR A 46 23.40 27.15 -9.46
C THR A 46 23.91 26.99 -10.90
N GLY A 47 23.54 25.92 -11.58
CA GLY A 47 23.99 25.61 -12.93
C GLY A 47 23.54 26.66 -13.93
N SER A 48 24.48 27.12 -14.78
CA SER A 48 24.24 28.13 -15.82
C SER A 48 24.73 27.67 -17.19
N GLY A 49 25.29 26.46 -17.29
CA GLY A 49 25.68 25.85 -18.55
C GLY A 49 24.49 25.68 -19.50
N THR A 50 24.74 25.79 -20.80
CA THR A 50 23.73 25.58 -21.85
C THR A 50 23.80 24.18 -22.45
N GLU A 51 24.90 23.48 -22.26
CA GLU A 51 25.15 22.12 -22.78
C GLU A 51 24.83 21.02 -21.73
N CYS A 52 24.64 21.42 -20.48
CA CYS A 52 24.37 20.51 -19.34
C CYS A 52 25.42 19.39 -19.23
N SER A 53 26.70 19.71 -19.50
CA SER A 53 27.81 18.76 -19.35
C SER A 53 28.22 18.61 -17.89
N GLN A 54 28.92 17.51 -17.54
CA GLN A 54 29.41 17.28 -16.17
C GLN A 54 30.31 18.40 -15.68
N ALA A 55 31.21 18.92 -16.57
CA ALA A 55 32.12 20.02 -16.25
C ALA A 55 31.39 21.38 -16.13
N ASN A 56 30.25 21.54 -16.76
CA ASN A 56 29.48 22.78 -16.80
C ASN A 56 27.97 22.50 -16.69
N PRO A 57 27.49 22.13 -15.50
CA PRO A 57 26.10 21.79 -15.28
C PRO A 57 25.16 22.94 -15.59
N CYS A 58 23.95 22.63 -16.03
CA CYS A 58 22.90 23.60 -16.31
C CYS A 58 21.85 23.69 -15.20
N ALA A 59 20.94 24.64 -15.31
CA ALA A 59 19.75 24.73 -14.49
C ALA A 59 18.75 23.61 -14.84
N LEU A 60 17.95 23.19 -13.89
CA LEU A 60 16.96 22.12 -14.03
C LEU A 60 16.01 22.35 -15.23
N GLN A 61 15.47 23.54 -15.40
CA GLN A 61 14.53 23.83 -16.48
C GLN A 61 15.21 23.80 -17.86
N THR A 62 16.49 24.19 -17.94
CA THR A 62 17.29 24.07 -19.15
C THR A 62 17.45 22.60 -19.55
N ALA A 63 17.84 21.73 -18.60
CA ALA A 63 17.97 20.30 -18.85
C ALA A 63 16.63 19.66 -19.29
N LEU A 64 15.52 19.98 -18.61
CA LEU A 64 14.20 19.46 -18.97
C LEU A 64 13.76 19.88 -20.38
N SER A 65 14.16 21.07 -20.84
CA SER A 65 13.86 21.54 -22.20
C SER A 65 14.69 20.83 -23.29
N LEU A 66 15.92 20.44 -22.96
CA LEU A 66 16.86 19.77 -23.88
C LEU A 66 16.65 18.26 -23.94
N ALA A 67 16.20 17.65 -22.84
CA ALA A 67 16.10 16.20 -22.70
C ALA A 67 15.20 15.56 -23.75
N ASN A 68 15.59 14.41 -24.25
CA ASN A 68 14.85 13.54 -25.15
C ASN A 68 14.47 12.23 -24.43
N ASP A 69 13.57 11.46 -25.02
CA ASP A 69 13.22 10.14 -24.48
C ASP A 69 14.46 9.25 -24.33
N GLY A 70 14.61 8.69 -23.16
CA GLY A 70 15.72 7.83 -22.77
C GLY A 70 16.89 8.57 -22.09
N ASP A 71 16.93 9.90 -22.12
CA ASP A 71 18.02 10.65 -21.50
C ASP A 71 18.04 10.51 -19.97
N ILE A 72 19.26 10.61 -19.41
CA ILE A 72 19.51 10.53 -17.97
C ILE A 72 19.92 11.92 -17.46
N LEU A 73 19.22 12.41 -16.47
CA LEU A 73 19.43 13.67 -15.80
C LEU A 73 20.05 13.42 -14.42
N TYR A 74 21.32 13.79 -14.22
CA TYR A 74 22.00 13.70 -12.94
C TYR A 74 21.87 15.03 -12.18
N LEU A 75 21.15 15.01 -11.07
CA LEU A 75 20.95 16.18 -10.24
C LEU A 75 21.94 16.16 -9.07
N ALA A 76 22.75 17.20 -8.97
CA ALA A 76 23.66 17.38 -7.84
C ALA A 76 22.89 17.65 -6.55
N GLN A 77 23.57 17.47 -5.41
CA GLN A 77 23.05 17.85 -4.12
C GLN A 77 22.55 19.31 -4.10
N GLY A 78 21.50 19.56 -3.36
CA GLY A 78 20.94 20.89 -3.15
C GLY A 78 19.44 20.96 -3.42
N THR A 79 18.90 22.18 -3.38
CA THR A 79 17.45 22.41 -3.49
C THR A 79 17.11 23.00 -4.85
N TYR A 80 16.12 22.41 -5.49
CA TYR A 80 15.56 22.82 -6.77
C TYR A 80 14.12 23.26 -6.59
N THR A 81 13.82 24.48 -7.00
CA THR A 81 12.48 25.07 -6.97
C THR A 81 11.95 25.30 -8.38
N GLY A 82 10.72 25.78 -8.49
CA GLY A 82 10.09 26.09 -9.76
C GLY A 82 9.29 27.38 -9.72
N THR A 83 8.84 27.84 -10.88
CA THR A 83 7.99 29.06 -11.00
C THR A 83 6.57 28.76 -11.51
N GLY A 84 6.34 27.57 -12.07
CA GLY A 84 5.05 27.14 -12.61
C GLY A 84 4.14 26.45 -11.59
N ALA A 85 3.14 25.74 -12.08
CA ALA A 85 2.22 24.91 -11.29
C ALA A 85 2.89 23.68 -10.66
N ALA A 86 4.06 23.27 -11.19
CA ALA A 86 4.89 22.21 -10.66
C ALA A 86 6.37 22.63 -10.68
N VAL A 87 7.19 22.01 -9.83
CA VAL A 87 8.66 22.18 -9.90
C VAL A 87 9.18 21.54 -11.17
N ILE A 88 8.72 20.31 -11.48
CA ILE A 88 9.03 19.62 -12.74
C ILE A 88 7.75 19.10 -13.38
N THR A 89 7.72 19.16 -14.71
CA THR A 89 6.69 18.55 -15.56
C THR A 89 7.37 17.57 -16.51
N LEU A 90 6.95 16.30 -16.46
CA LEU A 90 7.47 15.24 -17.29
C LEU A 90 6.42 14.82 -18.32
N THR A 91 6.78 14.98 -19.59
CA THR A 91 6.01 14.55 -20.77
C THR A 91 6.85 13.65 -21.68
N ARG A 92 7.98 13.16 -21.17
CA ARG A 92 8.94 12.29 -21.86
C ARG A 92 9.43 11.19 -20.91
N SER A 93 9.85 10.08 -21.49
CA SER A 93 10.42 8.92 -20.77
C SER A 93 11.89 9.19 -20.45
N ILE A 94 12.15 10.04 -19.47
CA ILE A 94 13.50 10.39 -19.00
C ILE A 94 13.75 9.85 -17.61
N THR A 95 15.04 9.70 -17.26
CA THR A 95 15.47 9.27 -15.93
C THR A 95 16.03 10.45 -15.15
N LEU A 96 15.49 10.71 -13.95
CA LEU A 96 16.03 11.70 -13.02
C LEU A 96 16.71 10.97 -11.86
N TYR A 97 18.00 11.16 -11.73
CA TYR A 97 18.83 10.62 -10.67
C TYR A 97 19.27 11.71 -9.70
N GLY A 98 18.80 11.63 -8.44
CA GLY A 98 19.34 12.42 -7.34
C GLY A 98 20.62 11.84 -6.76
N GLY A 99 21.25 12.57 -5.85
CA GLY A 99 22.41 12.10 -5.11
C GLY A 99 23.74 12.17 -5.87
N TRP A 100 23.84 12.96 -6.96
CA TRP A 100 25.12 13.20 -7.60
C TRP A 100 26.00 14.14 -6.76
N ASP A 101 27.29 13.79 -6.62
CA ASP A 101 28.27 14.55 -5.83
C ASP A 101 28.63 15.92 -6.42
N GLY A 102 28.24 16.19 -7.69
CA GLY A 102 28.58 17.43 -8.40
C GLY A 102 30.00 17.47 -8.93
N ALA A 103 30.75 16.36 -8.95
CA ALA A 103 32.12 16.33 -9.47
C ALA A 103 32.16 16.74 -10.95
N PRO A 104 33.04 17.70 -11.35
CA PRO A 104 33.05 18.22 -12.72
C PRO A 104 33.69 17.28 -13.75
N SER A 105 34.25 16.17 -13.32
CA SER A 105 34.90 15.16 -14.17
C SER A 105 35.06 13.83 -13.44
N GLY A 106 35.33 12.79 -14.21
CA GLY A 106 35.50 11.43 -13.68
C GLY A 106 34.20 10.64 -13.66
N PRO A 107 34.19 9.45 -13.04
CA PRO A 107 32.99 8.64 -12.90
C PRO A 107 31.91 9.37 -12.11
N VAL A 108 30.65 9.25 -12.53
CA VAL A 108 29.51 9.82 -11.79
C VAL A 108 29.31 9.02 -10.50
N THR A 109 29.48 9.69 -9.36
CA THR A 109 29.23 9.11 -8.05
C THR A 109 27.86 9.55 -7.56
N ARG A 110 27.02 8.58 -7.16
CA ARG A 110 25.68 8.83 -6.60
C ARG A 110 25.58 8.23 -5.23
N ASP A 111 25.18 9.05 -4.26
CA ASP A 111 24.78 8.64 -2.91
C ASP A 111 23.70 9.63 -2.42
N PRO A 112 22.41 9.29 -2.55
CA PRO A 112 21.34 10.17 -2.11
C PRO A 112 21.34 10.52 -0.62
N ALA A 113 21.96 9.70 0.22
CA ALA A 113 22.10 9.99 1.64
C ALA A 113 23.20 11.00 1.92
N ALA A 114 24.34 10.87 1.23
CA ALA A 114 25.47 11.81 1.37
C ALA A 114 25.25 13.11 0.60
N TYR A 115 24.56 13.05 -0.54
CA TYR A 115 24.35 14.19 -1.46
C TYR A 115 22.85 14.43 -1.71
N PRO A 116 22.07 14.87 -0.70
CA PRO A 116 20.63 14.99 -0.80
C PRO A 116 20.20 15.99 -1.89
N THR A 117 19.31 15.52 -2.77
CA THR A 117 18.75 16.30 -3.87
C THR A 117 17.27 16.57 -3.61
N VAL A 118 16.91 17.80 -3.33
CA VAL A 118 15.57 18.21 -2.91
C VAL A 118 14.84 18.89 -4.07
N LEU A 119 13.72 18.33 -4.49
CA LEU A 119 12.72 19.02 -5.30
C LEU A 119 11.69 19.63 -4.35
N ASP A 120 11.63 20.94 -4.28
CA ASP A 120 10.90 21.69 -3.26
C ASP A 120 9.73 22.47 -3.86
N GLY A 121 8.52 22.11 -3.50
CA GLY A 121 7.30 22.81 -3.92
C GLY A 121 7.06 24.13 -3.23
N GLU A 122 7.88 24.54 -2.25
CA GLU A 122 7.80 25.80 -1.49
C GLU A 122 6.41 26.02 -0.83
N ARG A 123 5.61 24.95 -0.67
CA ARG A 123 4.18 24.97 -0.30
C ARG A 123 3.31 25.81 -1.25
N ALA A 124 3.81 26.14 -2.41
CA ALA A 124 3.18 27.02 -3.40
C ALA A 124 2.74 26.29 -4.67
N ARG A 125 3.28 25.10 -4.93
CA ARG A 125 3.04 24.34 -6.15
C ARG A 125 3.20 22.84 -5.92
N ARG A 126 2.65 22.01 -6.82
CA ARG A 126 2.96 20.59 -6.88
C ARG A 126 4.47 20.40 -7.11
N VAL A 127 5.05 19.28 -6.64
CA VAL A 127 6.48 19.06 -6.91
C VAL A 127 6.67 18.42 -8.29
N VAL A 128 6.02 17.28 -8.56
CA VAL A 128 6.18 16.53 -9.81
C VAL A 128 4.84 16.32 -10.48
N TYR A 129 4.75 16.69 -11.76
CA TYR A 129 3.61 16.39 -12.65
C TYR A 129 4.09 15.48 -13.79
N ILE A 130 3.43 14.34 -13.97
CA ILE A 130 3.74 13.35 -15.00
C ILE A 130 2.47 13.08 -15.81
N SER A 131 2.52 13.19 -17.14
CA SER A 131 1.37 12.90 -17.98
C SER A 131 1.74 12.38 -19.36
N GLY A 132 0.84 11.55 -19.92
CA GLY A 132 1.00 10.89 -21.21
C GLY A 132 1.53 9.46 -21.09
N ASP A 133 1.48 8.69 -22.18
CA ASP A 133 1.96 7.29 -22.23
C ASP A 133 3.48 7.25 -22.23
N ILE A 134 4.08 7.51 -21.08
CA ILE A 134 5.53 7.61 -20.84
C ILE A 134 5.94 6.78 -19.63
N THR A 135 7.22 6.41 -19.59
CA THR A 135 7.84 5.61 -18.52
C THR A 135 9.03 6.32 -17.86
N PRO A 136 8.82 7.48 -17.23
CA PRO A 136 9.91 8.20 -16.58
C PRO A 136 10.37 7.48 -15.32
N THR A 137 11.64 7.69 -14.94
CA THR A 137 12.22 7.20 -13.69
C THR A 137 12.56 8.37 -12.77
N LEU A 138 12.15 8.25 -11.50
CA LEU A 138 12.55 9.13 -10.40
C LEU A 138 13.26 8.27 -9.34
N ASP A 139 14.55 8.53 -9.09
CA ASP A 139 15.36 7.71 -8.18
C ASP A 139 16.27 8.57 -7.30
N GLY A 140 16.18 8.38 -5.98
CA GLY A 140 17.06 9.01 -5.00
C GLY A 140 16.81 10.50 -4.78
N LEU A 141 15.56 10.94 -4.88
CA LEU A 141 15.15 12.34 -4.73
C LEU A 141 14.39 12.54 -3.39
N ILE A 142 14.49 13.72 -2.84
CA ILE A 142 13.59 14.22 -1.79
C ILE A 142 12.53 15.10 -2.47
N ILE A 143 11.27 14.70 -2.44
CA ILE A 143 10.13 15.34 -3.08
C ILE A 143 9.27 15.96 -1.98
N ALA A 144 9.44 17.25 -1.73
CA ALA A 144 8.95 17.83 -0.50
C ALA A 144 8.21 19.16 -0.67
N ARG A 145 7.39 19.45 0.33
CA ARG A 145 6.67 20.73 0.51
C ARG A 145 5.81 21.12 -0.69
N GLY A 146 5.26 20.11 -1.38
CA GLY A 146 4.32 20.31 -2.46
C GLY A 146 2.95 20.76 -1.98
N ASN A 147 2.25 21.51 -2.83
CA ASN A 147 0.87 21.92 -2.63
C ASN A 147 0.12 21.88 -3.96
N ALA A 148 -0.93 21.08 -4.05
CA ALA A 148 -1.73 20.94 -5.26
C ALA A 148 -3.12 21.60 -5.13
N THR A 149 -3.36 22.43 -4.14
CA THR A 149 -4.63 23.14 -3.95
C THR A 149 -5.02 23.92 -5.19
N GLY A 150 -6.21 23.63 -5.73
CA GLY A 150 -6.72 24.26 -6.94
C GLY A 150 -6.12 23.74 -8.26
N LEU A 151 -5.21 22.79 -8.22
CA LEU A 151 -4.72 22.09 -9.40
C LEU A 151 -5.64 20.89 -9.70
N THR A 152 -6.71 21.15 -10.44
CA THR A 152 -7.85 20.23 -10.64
C THR A 152 -7.71 19.33 -11.86
N GLU A 153 -6.76 19.58 -12.74
CA GLU A 153 -6.56 18.78 -13.95
C GLU A 153 -6.32 17.32 -13.59
N GLY A 154 -7.15 16.44 -14.16
CA GLY A 154 -7.07 15.00 -13.91
C GLY A 154 -7.47 14.55 -12.50
N CYS A 155 -7.98 15.44 -11.65
CA CYS A 155 -8.56 15.08 -10.36
C CYS A 155 -9.99 14.54 -10.50
N PRO A 156 -10.49 13.71 -9.58
CA PRO A 156 -11.92 13.45 -9.47
C PRO A 156 -12.64 14.75 -9.14
N THR A 157 -13.68 15.08 -9.90
CA THR A 157 -14.54 16.22 -9.60
C THR A 157 -15.70 15.75 -8.72
N SER A 158 -15.59 15.96 -7.41
CA SER A 158 -16.72 15.80 -6.51
C SER A 158 -17.42 17.13 -6.32
N SER A 159 -18.71 17.20 -6.60
CA SER A 159 -19.61 18.30 -6.27
C SER A 159 -19.23 19.72 -6.76
N GLY A 160 -18.43 19.87 -7.80
CA GLY A 160 -18.16 21.19 -8.42
C GLY A 160 -17.14 22.07 -7.71
N ASN A 161 -16.51 21.61 -6.66
CA ASN A 161 -15.43 22.31 -5.96
C ASN A 161 -14.06 21.88 -6.50
N PRO A 162 -13.08 22.78 -6.59
CA PRO A 162 -11.74 22.43 -7.02
C PRO A 162 -11.09 21.50 -6.01
N ASP A 163 -10.85 20.28 -6.42
CA ASP A 163 -10.10 19.30 -5.65
C ASP A 163 -8.60 19.49 -5.88
N GLY A 164 -7.77 18.97 -4.99
CA GLY A 164 -6.32 18.93 -5.15
C GLY A 164 -5.85 17.47 -5.23
N CYS A 165 -4.93 17.16 -6.13
CA CYS A 165 -4.41 15.81 -6.29
C CYS A 165 -2.90 15.78 -6.40
N GLY A 166 -2.23 14.86 -5.67
CA GLY A 166 -0.80 14.64 -5.76
C GLY A 166 0.01 15.89 -5.40
N GLY A 167 0.04 16.24 -4.12
CA GLY A 167 0.85 17.39 -3.67
C GLY A 167 2.33 17.20 -3.97
N GLY A 168 2.87 16.02 -3.69
CA GLY A 168 4.23 15.64 -4.08
C GLY A 168 4.30 15.23 -5.54
N ILE A 169 3.68 14.11 -5.90
CA ILE A 169 3.69 13.55 -7.25
C ILE A 169 2.27 13.34 -7.74
N PHE A 170 2.00 13.77 -8.96
CA PHE A 170 0.80 13.45 -9.72
C PHE A 170 1.20 12.75 -11.03
N ALA A 171 0.65 11.57 -11.27
CA ALA A 171 0.87 10.83 -12.51
C ALA A 171 -0.48 10.46 -13.15
N TYR A 172 -0.66 10.79 -14.42
CA TYR A 172 -1.87 10.54 -15.20
C TYR A 172 -1.57 9.90 -16.54
N GLY A 173 -2.13 8.71 -16.77
CA GLY A 173 -1.93 7.95 -18.00
C GLY A 173 -0.45 7.62 -18.27
N ALA A 174 0.37 7.52 -17.23
CA ALA A 174 1.79 7.29 -17.31
C ALA A 174 2.20 6.05 -16.50
N HIS A 175 3.34 5.46 -16.83
CA HIS A 175 3.86 4.24 -16.20
C HIS A 175 5.20 4.50 -15.50
N PRO A 176 5.25 5.39 -14.49
CA PRO A 176 6.50 5.80 -13.89
C PRO A 176 7.16 4.69 -13.07
N LEU A 177 8.50 4.72 -13.02
CA LEU A 177 9.31 4.03 -12.04
C LEU A 177 9.74 5.05 -10.96
N ILE A 178 9.14 4.97 -9.77
CA ILE A 178 9.41 5.87 -8.63
C ILE A 178 10.07 5.03 -7.55
N VAL A 179 11.38 5.16 -7.38
CA VAL A 179 12.16 4.27 -6.52
C VAL A 179 13.13 5.03 -5.61
N ASN A 180 13.29 4.54 -4.38
CA ASN A 180 14.28 5.05 -3.42
C ASN A 180 14.15 6.57 -3.13
N ASN A 181 12.95 7.14 -3.21
CA ASN A 181 12.72 8.55 -2.94
C ASN A 181 12.19 8.75 -1.51
N ILE A 182 12.37 9.95 -0.98
CA ILE A 182 11.66 10.44 0.19
C ILE A 182 10.59 11.42 -0.29
N ILE A 183 9.31 11.11 -0.05
CA ILE A 183 8.16 11.92 -0.44
C ILE A 183 7.54 12.46 0.85
N SER A 184 7.79 13.73 1.18
CA SER A 184 7.48 14.24 2.52
C SER A 184 6.83 15.64 2.53
N ASP A 185 6.03 15.89 3.57
CA ASP A 185 5.42 17.21 3.82
C ASP A 185 4.61 17.79 2.65
N ASN A 186 4.03 16.95 1.81
CA ASN A 186 3.23 17.36 0.68
C ASN A 186 1.75 17.40 1.06
N VAL A 187 1.01 18.34 0.46
CA VAL A 187 -0.42 18.53 0.69
C VAL A 187 -1.16 18.54 -0.65
N ALA A 188 -2.22 17.71 -0.77
CA ALA A 188 -3.03 17.73 -1.99
C ALA A 188 -4.01 18.92 -1.97
N ALA A 189 -4.73 19.14 -0.87
CA ALA A 189 -5.65 20.28 -0.75
C ALA A 189 -5.52 20.98 0.62
N LEU A 190 -5.32 22.29 0.58
CA LEU A 190 -5.44 23.19 1.73
C LEU A 190 -6.74 23.97 1.62
N THR A 191 -7.42 24.22 2.72
CA THR A 191 -8.46 25.24 2.75
C THR A 191 -7.77 26.60 2.80
N THR A 192 -7.80 27.33 1.71
CA THR A 192 -7.32 28.71 1.65
C THR A 192 -8.51 29.67 1.62
N ALA A 193 -8.34 30.89 2.13
CA ALA A 193 -9.36 31.93 2.04
C ALA A 193 -9.73 32.14 0.55
N GLY A 194 -10.99 31.92 0.20
CA GLY A 194 -11.49 31.99 -1.19
C GLY A 194 -11.86 30.67 -1.84
N TYR A 195 -11.53 29.51 -1.25
CA TYR A 195 -12.06 28.23 -1.68
C TYR A 195 -13.29 27.86 -0.84
N PRO A 196 -14.38 27.40 -1.46
CA PRO A 196 -15.55 26.97 -0.71
C PRO A 196 -15.21 25.78 0.19
N THR A 197 -15.87 25.71 1.35
CA THR A 197 -15.85 24.51 2.21
C THR A 197 -16.34 23.31 1.40
N GLY A 198 -15.64 22.19 1.49
CA GLY A 198 -15.98 20.96 0.76
C GLY A 198 -14.96 20.54 -0.31
N THR A 199 -13.74 21.09 -0.29
CA THR A 199 -12.63 20.60 -1.12
C THR A 199 -12.15 19.24 -0.65
N THR A 200 -12.00 18.31 -1.59
CA THR A 200 -11.44 16.98 -1.31
C THR A 200 -10.02 16.88 -1.84
N GLY A 201 -9.09 16.52 -0.97
CA GLY A 201 -7.72 16.22 -1.37
C GLY A 201 -7.50 14.73 -1.65
N TYR A 202 -6.73 14.41 -2.70
CA TYR A 202 -6.41 13.05 -3.09
C TYR A 202 -4.89 12.86 -3.23
N GLY A 203 -4.32 11.90 -2.49
CA GLY A 203 -2.88 11.59 -2.56
C GLY A 203 -2.01 12.76 -2.13
N GLY A 204 -1.86 12.98 -0.83
CA GLY A 204 -0.99 14.07 -0.34
C GLY A 204 0.43 13.92 -0.85
N GLY A 205 1.02 12.74 -0.67
CA GLY A 205 2.33 12.40 -1.21
C GLY A 205 2.29 12.07 -2.69
N LEU A 206 1.48 11.08 -3.07
CA LEU A 206 1.44 10.53 -4.42
C LEU A 206 -0.01 10.29 -4.88
N TYR A 207 -0.34 10.74 -6.07
CA TYR A 207 -1.58 10.41 -6.79
C TYR A 207 -1.25 9.74 -8.11
N LEU A 208 -1.77 8.51 -8.29
CA LEU A 208 -1.68 7.76 -9.54
C LEU A 208 -3.07 7.63 -10.15
N ARG A 209 -3.23 8.07 -11.40
CA ARG A 209 -4.46 7.89 -12.16
C ARG A 209 -4.18 7.24 -13.50
N ASP A 210 -4.93 6.15 -13.78
CA ASP A 210 -4.78 5.38 -15.03
C ASP A 210 -3.30 5.05 -15.32
N ALA A 211 -2.56 4.69 -14.25
CA ALA A 211 -1.11 4.48 -14.27
C ALA A 211 -0.79 2.98 -14.26
N ASP A 212 -1.24 2.28 -15.29
CA ASP A 212 -0.99 0.87 -15.48
C ASP A 212 0.51 0.60 -15.54
N ARG A 213 0.95 -0.51 -14.95
CA ARG A 213 2.37 -0.90 -14.89
C ARG A 213 3.31 0.06 -14.15
N ALA A 214 2.81 1.08 -13.46
CA ALA A 214 3.66 1.92 -12.60
C ALA A 214 4.34 1.08 -11.52
N VAL A 215 5.60 1.39 -11.22
CA VAL A 215 6.36 0.73 -10.14
C VAL A 215 6.76 1.77 -9.11
N ILE A 216 6.22 1.62 -7.90
CA ILE A 216 6.50 2.49 -6.76
C ILE A 216 7.17 1.62 -5.71
N SER A 217 8.50 1.71 -5.57
CA SER A 217 9.25 0.76 -4.75
C SER A 217 10.36 1.39 -3.92
N GLY A 218 10.52 0.90 -2.68
CA GLY A 218 11.60 1.34 -1.81
C GLY A 218 11.52 2.80 -1.36
N ASN A 219 10.37 3.46 -1.51
CA ASN A 219 10.22 4.87 -1.12
C ASN A 219 9.84 5.01 0.36
N VAL A 220 10.22 6.15 0.93
CA VAL A 220 9.70 6.63 2.21
C VAL A 220 8.67 7.72 1.94
N VAL A 221 7.40 7.43 2.23
CA VAL A 221 6.27 8.37 2.05
C VAL A 221 5.80 8.80 3.42
N ILE A 222 6.17 10.01 3.84
CA ILE A 222 6.04 10.40 5.24
C ILE A 222 5.44 11.80 5.41
N SER A 223 4.58 11.96 6.42
CA SER A 223 4.02 13.27 6.84
C SER A 223 3.27 14.01 5.72
N ASN A 224 2.70 13.29 4.76
CA ASN A 224 1.89 13.89 3.71
C ASN A 224 0.42 14.00 4.14
N VAL A 225 -0.29 14.97 3.59
CA VAL A 225 -1.70 15.27 3.93
C VAL A 225 -2.53 15.32 2.65
N ALA A 226 -3.61 14.56 2.59
CA ALA A 226 -4.54 14.68 1.45
C ALA A 226 -5.40 15.94 1.58
N GLY A 227 -6.20 16.08 2.64
CA GLY A 227 -7.01 17.27 2.90
C GLY A 227 -6.64 17.94 4.22
N ALA A 228 -6.09 19.15 4.21
CA ALA A 228 -5.62 19.76 5.46
C ALA A 228 -6.74 20.31 6.35
N ALA A 229 -7.87 20.72 5.79
CA ALA A 229 -8.98 21.30 6.56
C ALA A 229 -10.35 20.72 6.19
N ASP A 230 -10.43 19.81 5.23
CA ASP A 230 -11.66 19.24 4.74
C ASP A 230 -11.52 17.73 4.47
N CYS A 231 -12.24 17.17 3.50
CA CYS A 231 -12.17 15.76 3.14
C CYS A 231 -10.81 15.37 2.58
N GLY A 232 -10.34 14.16 2.87
CA GLY A 232 -9.07 13.68 2.37
C GLY A 232 -9.10 12.18 2.07
N ASN A 233 -8.37 11.80 1.01
CA ASN A 233 -8.30 10.45 0.52
C ASN A 233 -6.85 10.08 0.16
N GLY A 234 -6.26 9.10 0.84
CA GLY A 234 -4.87 8.71 0.62
C GLY A 234 -3.86 9.77 1.07
N GLY A 235 -3.68 9.93 2.37
CA GLY A 235 -2.68 10.90 2.88
C GLY A 235 -1.31 10.66 2.29
N GLY A 236 -0.83 9.41 2.32
CA GLY A 236 0.40 9.00 1.65
C GLY A 236 0.22 8.82 0.16
N MET A 237 -0.62 7.86 -0.26
CA MET A 237 -0.81 7.49 -1.66
C MET A 237 -2.30 7.31 -2.00
N PHE A 238 -2.69 7.75 -3.20
CA PHE A 238 -4.01 7.47 -3.76
C PHE A 238 -3.90 6.89 -5.17
N LEU A 239 -4.57 5.75 -5.38
CA LEU A 239 -4.60 5.04 -6.65
C LEU A 239 -6.02 5.13 -7.24
N PHE A 240 -6.17 5.66 -8.46
CA PHE A 240 -7.46 5.84 -9.11
C PHE A 240 -7.48 5.27 -10.52
N GLY A 241 -8.56 4.58 -10.88
CA GLY A 241 -8.71 3.97 -12.19
C GLY A 241 -8.10 2.57 -12.28
N ALA A 242 -7.99 2.05 -13.49
CA ALA A 242 -7.43 0.74 -13.76
C ALA A 242 -5.91 0.77 -13.58
N ALA A 243 -5.45 0.43 -12.39
CA ALA A 243 -4.02 0.23 -12.12
C ALA A 243 -3.62 -1.24 -12.36
N GLU A 244 -4.06 -1.82 -13.50
CA GLU A 244 -3.70 -3.20 -13.84
C GLU A 244 -2.19 -3.32 -14.04
N GLY A 245 -1.57 -4.22 -13.27
CA GLY A 245 -0.12 -4.44 -13.30
C GLY A 245 0.71 -3.38 -12.57
N ALA A 246 0.12 -2.38 -11.94
CA ALA A 246 0.85 -1.48 -11.07
C ALA A 246 1.39 -2.23 -9.84
N ARG A 247 2.60 -1.89 -9.41
CA ARG A 247 3.30 -2.52 -8.29
C ARG A 247 3.71 -1.49 -7.26
N ILE A 248 3.17 -1.64 -6.05
CA ILE A 248 3.46 -0.80 -4.89
C ILE A 248 4.20 -1.67 -3.89
N GLU A 249 5.52 -1.64 -3.89
CA GLU A 249 6.31 -2.67 -3.22
C GLU A 249 7.40 -2.11 -2.30
N ALA A 250 7.58 -2.75 -1.15
CA ALA A 250 8.67 -2.44 -0.22
C ALA A 250 8.77 -0.95 0.17
N ASN A 251 7.65 -0.21 0.17
CA ASN A 251 7.63 1.18 0.61
C ASN A 251 7.40 1.27 2.12
N ARG A 252 7.86 2.37 2.70
CA ARG A 252 7.54 2.79 4.06
C ARG A 252 6.58 3.97 4.00
N VAL A 253 5.31 3.74 4.37
CA VAL A 253 4.23 4.73 4.33
C VAL A 253 3.91 5.14 5.76
N LEU A 254 4.46 6.26 6.21
CA LEU A 254 4.61 6.58 7.62
C LEU A 254 3.92 7.91 7.97
N SER A 255 3.14 7.93 9.05
CA SER A 255 2.61 9.17 9.64
C SER A 255 1.93 10.11 8.63
N ASN A 256 1.22 9.58 7.64
CA ASN A 256 0.45 10.37 6.69
C ASN A 256 -0.98 10.56 7.19
N TYR A 257 -1.63 11.62 6.75
CA TYR A 257 -2.97 12.00 7.17
C TYR A 257 -3.92 12.10 5.97
N ALA A 258 -5.05 11.38 6.02
CA ALA A 258 -6.11 11.68 5.06
C ALA A 258 -6.65 13.09 5.30
N THR A 259 -6.97 13.44 6.56
CA THR A 259 -7.22 14.84 6.95
C THR A 259 -6.64 15.16 8.33
N THR A 260 -6.26 16.42 8.54
CA THR A 260 -5.79 16.91 9.85
C THR A 260 -6.93 17.42 10.73
N THR A 261 -8.16 17.41 10.25
CA THR A 261 -9.37 17.82 10.97
C THR A 261 -10.22 16.64 11.43
N ASN A 262 -11.37 16.93 12.04
CA ASN A 262 -12.31 15.94 12.55
C ASN A 262 -13.38 15.52 11.52
N MET A 263 -13.18 15.79 10.24
CA MET A 263 -14.15 15.49 9.21
C MET A 263 -14.35 13.98 9.03
N SER A 264 -15.60 13.54 8.97
CA SER A 264 -15.95 12.13 8.80
C SER A 264 -15.68 11.57 7.39
N CYS A 265 -15.47 12.45 6.41
CA CYS A 265 -15.15 12.11 5.03
C CYS A 265 -13.64 11.94 4.81
N ALA A 266 -13.00 11.14 5.65
CA ALA A 266 -11.57 10.87 5.61
C ALA A 266 -11.33 9.37 5.37
N TRP A 267 -10.61 9.05 4.29
CA TRP A 267 -10.37 7.68 3.86
C TRP A 267 -8.89 7.44 3.55
N GLY A 268 -8.31 6.38 4.11
CA GLY A 268 -6.94 5.95 3.83
C GLY A 268 -5.88 6.96 4.24
N GLY A 269 -5.48 6.97 5.50
CA GLY A 269 -4.35 7.79 5.93
C GLY A 269 -3.05 7.41 5.21
N GLY A 270 -2.79 6.10 5.05
CA GLY A 270 -1.63 5.55 4.36
C GLY A 270 -1.84 5.42 2.86
N ILE A 271 -2.40 4.29 2.42
CA ILE A 271 -2.66 3.95 1.01
C ILE A 271 -4.17 3.83 0.79
N SER A 272 -4.69 4.50 -0.23
CA SER A 272 -6.11 4.53 -0.54
C SER A 272 -6.37 4.35 -2.04
N GLY A 273 -7.62 4.02 -2.40
CA GLY A 273 -8.10 4.09 -3.77
C GLY A 273 -8.98 2.95 -4.22
N GLY A 274 -9.15 2.83 -5.53
CA GLY A 274 -9.74 1.70 -6.23
C GLY A 274 -8.70 1.09 -7.14
N PRO A 275 -7.70 0.40 -6.58
CA PRO A 275 -6.61 -0.16 -7.37
C PRO A 275 -7.10 -1.40 -8.10
N GLY A 276 -7.37 -1.33 -9.38
CA GLY A 276 -7.88 -2.41 -10.23
C GLY A 276 -7.19 -3.75 -9.95
N GLY A 277 -6.19 -4.14 -10.72
CA GLY A 277 -5.39 -5.36 -10.52
C GLY A 277 -3.99 -5.10 -9.93
N ALA A 278 -3.81 -4.05 -9.13
CA ALA A 278 -2.50 -3.70 -8.58
C ALA A 278 -1.98 -4.73 -7.57
N LEU A 279 -0.67 -4.92 -7.55
CA LEU A 279 0.06 -5.67 -6.53
C LEU A 279 0.59 -4.70 -5.46
N ILE A 280 0.12 -4.85 -4.22
CA ILE A 280 0.56 -4.07 -3.06
C ILE A 280 1.29 -5.02 -2.11
N ARG A 281 2.63 -5.02 -2.15
CA ARG A 281 3.41 -6.07 -1.51
C ARG A 281 4.54 -5.55 -0.61
N GLY A 282 4.68 -6.18 0.56
CA GLY A 282 5.83 -5.97 1.45
C GLY A 282 5.98 -4.53 1.94
N ASN A 283 4.89 -3.74 1.97
CA ASN A 283 4.95 -2.37 2.45
C ASN A 283 4.80 -2.32 3.97
N LEU A 284 5.52 -1.40 4.60
CA LEU A 284 5.27 -1.00 5.97
C LEU A 284 4.34 0.23 5.97
N VAL A 285 3.13 0.06 6.49
CA VAL A 285 2.10 1.11 6.58
C VAL A 285 1.88 1.42 8.06
N GLU A 286 2.56 2.45 8.59
CA GLU A 286 2.67 2.65 10.03
C GLU A 286 2.33 4.08 10.46
N GLY A 287 1.59 4.19 11.56
CA GLY A 287 1.31 5.48 12.19
C GLY A 287 0.47 6.44 11.36
N ASN A 288 -0.24 5.98 10.33
CA ASN A 288 -1.06 6.84 9.49
C ASN A 288 -2.42 7.10 10.13
N TRP A 289 -3.00 8.25 9.83
CA TRP A 289 -4.25 8.73 10.43
C TRP A 289 -5.30 8.99 9.36
N SER A 290 -6.49 8.45 9.58
CA SER A 290 -7.63 8.83 8.73
C SER A 290 -8.10 10.25 9.04
N ASN A 291 -8.30 10.60 10.32
CA ASN A 291 -8.58 11.96 10.76
C ASN A 291 -8.14 12.18 12.22
N ALA A 292 -8.18 13.44 12.69
CA ALA A 292 -7.72 13.78 14.03
C ALA A 292 -8.49 13.09 15.18
N MET A 293 -9.77 12.72 14.97
CA MET A 293 -10.57 11.99 15.98
C MET A 293 -10.51 10.48 15.86
N GLY A 294 -9.88 9.93 14.81
CA GLY A 294 -9.85 8.49 14.56
C GLY A 294 -11.21 7.91 14.17
N THR A 295 -12.06 8.68 13.49
CA THR A 295 -13.39 8.23 13.05
C THR A 295 -13.49 7.90 11.56
N GLY A 296 -12.47 8.22 10.78
CA GLY A 296 -12.39 7.93 9.35
C GLY A 296 -12.06 6.45 9.06
N TYR A 297 -12.21 6.06 7.80
CA TYR A 297 -12.12 4.66 7.37
C TYR A 297 -10.73 4.31 6.85
N GLY A 298 -10.26 3.08 7.14
CA GLY A 298 -9.04 2.51 6.56
C GLY A 298 -7.80 3.37 6.85
N ALA A 299 -7.45 3.59 8.12
CA ALA A 299 -6.37 4.48 8.47
C ALA A 299 -5.03 4.08 7.83
N GLY A 300 -4.74 2.77 7.76
CA GLY A 300 -3.61 2.23 7.04
C GLY A 300 -3.92 2.02 5.56
N LEU A 301 -4.89 1.12 5.27
CA LEU A 301 -5.30 0.75 3.92
C LEU A 301 -6.80 0.97 3.73
N TYR A 302 -7.16 1.65 2.66
CA TYR A 302 -8.55 1.85 2.25
C TYR A 302 -8.73 1.51 0.77
N GLN A 303 -9.66 0.60 0.49
CA GLN A 303 -10.07 0.28 -0.87
C GLN A 303 -11.57 0.50 -1.04
N TRP A 304 -11.95 1.17 -2.13
CA TRP A 304 -13.32 1.29 -2.58
C TRP A 304 -13.41 0.88 -4.05
N TYR A 305 -14.03 -0.26 -4.30
CA TYR A 305 -14.02 -1.01 -5.56
C TYR A 305 -12.63 -1.53 -5.95
N GLY A 306 -12.55 -2.75 -6.45
CA GLY A 306 -11.34 -3.27 -7.05
C GLY A 306 -11.00 -4.72 -6.68
N ALA A 307 -9.88 -5.16 -7.22
CA ALA A 307 -9.39 -6.53 -7.15
C ALA A 307 -7.88 -6.58 -6.88
N ALA A 308 -7.37 -5.68 -6.06
CA ALA A 308 -5.95 -5.64 -5.73
C ALA A 308 -5.48 -6.89 -5.01
N HIS A 309 -4.19 -7.21 -5.15
CA HIS A 309 -3.53 -8.26 -4.39
C HIS A 309 -2.63 -7.63 -3.33
N TYR A 310 -3.00 -7.78 -2.06
CA TYR A 310 -2.25 -7.31 -0.90
C TYR A 310 -1.45 -8.47 -0.31
N VAL A 311 -0.12 -8.44 -0.40
CA VAL A 311 0.74 -9.55 -0.01
C VAL A 311 1.82 -9.12 0.96
N GLY A 312 1.90 -9.75 2.11
CA GLY A 312 3.02 -9.57 3.06
C GLY A 312 3.20 -8.14 3.55
N ASN A 313 2.13 -7.33 3.61
CA ASN A 313 2.23 -5.97 4.14
C ASN A 313 2.12 -5.97 5.67
N VAL A 314 2.81 -5.04 6.30
CA VAL A 314 2.69 -4.77 7.73
C VAL A 314 1.91 -3.46 7.94
N VAL A 315 0.73 -3.56 8.55
CA VAL A 315 -0.18 -2.44 8.83
C VAL A 315 -0.29 -2.28 10.33
N ARG A 316 0.41 -1.29 10.92
CA ARG A 316 0.49 -1.16 12.38
C ARG A 316 0.46 0.28 12.87
N GLY A 317 0.04 0.48 14.11
CA GLY A 317 0.06 1.80 14.75
C GLY A 317 -0.81 2.86 14.07
N ASN A 318 -1.65 2.47 13.09
CA ASN A 318 -2.49 3.42 12.37
C ASN A 318 -3.70 3.82 13.23
N ARG A 319 -4.19 5.05 13.06
CA ARG A 319 -5.26 5.62 13.87
C ARG A 319 -6.47 6.03 13.06
N GLY A 320 -7.60 5.40 13.35
CA GLY A 320 -8.86 5.62 12.65
C GLY A 320 -9.98 4.74 13.22
N ARG A 321 -11.10 4.68 12.52
CA ARG A 321 -12.16 3.74 12.87
C ARG A 321 -11.78 2.30 12.50
N ARG A 322 -11.05 2.13 11.36
CA ARG A 322 -10.59 0.83 10.85
C ARG A 322 -9.15 0.92 10.40
N ALA A 323 -8.36 -0.10 10.67
CA ALA A 323 -6.99 -0.15 10.17
C ALA A 323 -6.97 -0.47 8.67
N VAL A 324 -7.75 -1.48 8.25
CA VAL A 324 -7.95 -1.89 6.86
C VAL A 324 -9.45 -1.87 6.53
N TYR A 325 -9.79 -1.30 5.38
CA TYR A 325 -11.15 -1.29 4.85
C TYR A 325 -11.15 -1.73 3.38
N LEU A 326 -11.88 -2.80 3.07
CA LEU A 326 -12.06 -3.32 1.71
C LEU A 326 -13.55 -3.29 1.35
N GLY A 327 -13.97 -2.28 0.60
CA GLY A 327 -15.35 -2.10 0.15
C GLY A 327 -15.55 -2.50 -1.31
N TYR A 328 -16.64 -3.18 -1.63
CA TYR A 328 -16.98 -3.69 -2.97
C TYR A 328 -15.80 -4.42 -3.60
N SER A 329 -15.20 -5.30 -2.81
CA SER A 329 -13.90 -5.91 -3.10
C SER A 329 -14.03 -7.34 -3.58
N ARG A 330 -13.12 -7.73 -4.49
CA ARG A 330 -12.78 -9.11 -4.82
C ARG A 330 -11.28 -9.37 -4.66
N SER A 331 -10.65 -8.62 -3.79
CA SER A 331 -9.20 -8.63 -3.58
C SER A 331 -8.72 -9.90 -2.90
N CYS A 332 -7.46 -10.23 -3.17
CA CYS A 332 -6.68 -11.18 -2.39
C CYS A 332 -5.93 -10.44 -1.28
N PHE A 333 -6.04 -10.92 -0.05
CA PHE A 333 -5.33 -10.37 1.10
C PHE A 333 -4.55 -11.51 1.76
N GLU A 334 -3.24 -11.61 1.50
CA GLU A 334 -2.44 -12.79 1.78
C GLU A 334 -1.17 -12.47 2.56
N GLY A 335 -0.94 -13.20 3.66
CA GLY A 335 0.29 -13.08 4.46
C GLY A 335 0.49 -11.70 5.09
N ASN A 336 -0.57 -10.93 5.33
CA ASN A 336 -0.43 -9.59 5.89
C ASN A 336 -0.50 -9.60 7.43
N TRP A 337 0.23 -8.67 8.04
CA TRP A 337 0.21 -8.40 9.47
C TRP A 337 -0.54 -7.10 9.75
N VAL A 338 -1.75 -7.19 10.33
CA VAL A 338 -2.57 -6.04 10.75
C VAL A 338 -2.60 -6.00 12.27
N VAL A 339 -1.62 -5.33 12.87
CA VAL A 339 -1.35 -5.48 14.31
C VAL A 339 -1.21 -4.13 15.01
N ASP A 340 -1.61 -4.08 16.28
CA ASP A 340 -1.40 -2.91 17.15
C ASP A 340 -1.94 -1.59 16.60
N ASN A 341 -3.04 -1.63 15.83
CA ASN A 341 -3.65 -0.41 15.34
C ASN A 341 -4.55 0.23 16.38
N LEU A 342 -4.55 1.54 16.44
CA LEU A 342 -5.39 2.35 17.33
C LEU A 342 -6.74 2.63 16.66
N THR A 343 -7.52 1.58 16.47
CA THR A 343 -8.78 1.59 15.70
C THR A 343 -9.88 0.86 16.45
N ASN A 344 -11.14 0.98 16.01
CA ASN A 344 -12.24 0.19 16.57
C ASN A 344 -12.29 -1.21 15.93
N GLU A 345 -11.87 -1.32 14.68
CA GLU A 345 -11.88 -2.54 13.89
C GLU A 345 -10.51 -2.75 13.23
N GLY A 346 -9.98 -3.98 13.27
CA GLY A 346 -8.74 -4.35 12.59
C GLY A 346 -8.92 -4.34 11.07
N LEU A 347 -9.73 -5.27 10.57
CA LEU A 347 -10.07 -5.36 9.15
C LEU A 347 -11.59 -5.39 8.96
N GLN A 348 -12.10 -4.55 8.08
CA GLN A 348 -13.50 -4.59 7.67
C GLN A 348 -13.64 -4.91 6.19
N LEU A 349 -14.56 -5.84 5.89
CA LEU A 349 -15.13 -6.05 4.57
C LEU A 349 -16.49 -5.39 4.48
N TYR A 350 -16.79 -4.75 3.34
CA TYR A 350 -18.09 -4.13 3.09
C TYR A 350 -18.54 -4.41 1.67
N ASN A 351 -19.62 -5.16 1.52
CA ASN A 351 -20.14 -5.63 0.24
C ASN A 351 -19.10 -6.38 -0.62
N SER A 352 -19.53 -7.11 -1.61
CA SER A 352 -18.62 -7.77 -2.55
C SER A 352 -19.08 -7.60 -3.99
N ILE A 353 -18.16 -7.83 -4.91
CA ILE A 353 -18.41 -7.96 -6.34
C ILE A 353 -17.76 -9.26 -6.83
N ASP A 354 -18.39 -9.93 -7.77
CA ASP A 354 -17.82 -11.06 -8.50
C ASP A 354 -17.12 -12.13 -7.63
N GLY A 355 -17.78 -12.60 -6.59
CA GLY A 355 -17.31 -13.71 -5.74
C GLY A 355 -16.52 -13.31 -4.51
N GLY A 356 -16.34 -11.99 -4.28
CA GLY A 356 -15.85 -11.44 -3.03
C GLY A 356 -14.36 -11.66 -2.72
N PRO A 357 -13.87 -11.08 -1.60
CA PRO A 357 -12.48 -11.17 -1.20
C PRO A 357 -12.11 -12.52 -0.59
N THR A 358 -10.83 -12.87 -0.74
CA THR A 358 -10.23 -14.04 -0.10
C THR A 358 -9.07 -13.58 0.79
N LEU A 359 -9.07 -14.02 2.05
CA LEU A 359 -8.06 -13.73 3.05
C LEU A 359 -7.30 -15.01 3.39
N ILE A 360 -5.98 -15.03 3.23
CA ILE A 360 -5.15 -16.23 3.40
C ILE A 360 -3.95 -15.91 4.29
N ASN A 361 -3.67 -16.75 5.29
CA ASN A 361 -2.48 -16.64 6.13
C ASN A 361 -2.26 -15.24 6.76
N ASN A 362 -3.31 -14.52 7.13
CA ASN A 362 -3.12 -13.21 7.74
C ASN A 362 -3.12 -13.30 9.27
N VAL A 363 -2.31 -12.45 9.89
CA VAL A 363 -2.38 -12.17 11.31
C VAL A 363 -3.08 -10.83 11.50
N ILE A 364 -4.25 -10.84 12.17
CA ILE A 364 -4.97 -9.63 12.55
C ILE A 364 -5.07 -9.63 14.08
N ALA A 365 -4.35 -8.71 14.73
CA ALA A 365 -4.21 -8.78 16.18
C ALA A 365 -4.18 -7.40 16.85
N ARG A 366 -4.76 -7.32 18.05
CA ARG A 366 -4.72 -6.14 18.93
C ARG A 366 -5.07 -4.82 18.22
N SER A 367 -6.05 -4.87 17.32
CA SER A 367 -6.48 -3.72 16.52
C SER A 367 -7.91 -3.32 16.90
N GLY A 368 -8.09 -2.85 18.13
CA GLY A 368 -9.37 -2.36 18.62
C GLY A 368 -10.32 -3.43 19.17
N GLY A 369 -11.62 -3.11 19.24
CA GLY A 369 -12.64 -3.98 19.82
C GLY A 369 -13.13 -5.10 18.91
N THR A 370 -13.00 -4.96 17.58
CA THR A 370 -13.37 -5.99 16.59
C THR A 370 -12.19 -6.31 15.71
N THR A 371 -11.74 -7.57 15.73
CA THR A 371 -10.57 -7.98 14.94
C THR A 371 -10.92 -8.06 13.46
N PHE A 372 -12.04 -8.74 13.13
CA PHE A 372 -12.54 -8.84 11.77
C PHE A 372 -14.05 -8.55 11.72
N ALA A 373 -14.47 -7.70 10.79
CA ALA A 373 -15.88 -7.35 10.60
C ALA A 373 -16.31 -7.53 9.14
N ALA A 374 -17.53 -8.02 8.93
CA ALA A 374 -18.11 -8.24 7.61
C ALA A 374 -19.54 -7.67 7.53
N TYR A 375 -19.77 -6.81 6.54
CA TYR A 375 -21.04 -6.10 6.33
C TYR A 375 -21.47 -6.27 4.88
N GLY A 376 -22.68 -6.75 4.66
CA GLY A 376 -23.31 -6.84 3.36
C GLY A 376 -24.51 -5.89 3.24
N HIS A 377 -25.07 -5.81 2.05
CA HIS A 377 -26.29 -5.09 1.75
C HIS A 377 -27.15 -5.91 0.79
N VAL A 378 -28.48 -5.82 0.89
CA VAL A 378 -29.41 -6.61 0.05
C VAL A 378 -29.12 -6.51 -1.44
N ALA A 379 -28.69 -5.34 -1.93
CA ALA A 379 -28.34 -5.13 -3.34
C ALA A 379 -26.91 -5.60 -3.69
N TYR A 380 -26.05 -5.77 -2.71
CA TYR A 380 -24.65 -6.14 -2.84
C TYR A 380 -24.23 -7.05 -1.69
N PRO A 381 -24.72 -8.30 -1.66
CA PRO A 381 -24.38 -9.23 -0.57
C PRO A 381 -22.87 -9.49 -0.54
N LEU A 382 -22.33 -9.63 0.65
CA LEU A 382 -20.92 -9.96 0.83
C LEU A 382 -20.75 -11.48 0.85
N THR A 383 -19.90 -12.01 0.00
CA THR A 383 -19.35 -13.37 0.14
C THR A 383 -17.85 -13.24 0.37
N ALA A 384 -17.29 -13.90 1.38
CA ALA A 384 -15.87 -13.86 1.68
C ALA A 384 -15.35 -15.21 2.18
N THR A 385 -14.06 -15.47 1.94
CA THR A 385 -13.38 -16.71 2.35
C THR A 385 -12.14 -16.36 3.16
N LEU A 386 -12.00 -16.98 4.34
CA LEU A 386 -10.87 -16.88 5.25
C LEU A 386 -10.22 -18.25 5.39
N LEU A 387 -8.95 -18.39 5.01
CA LEU A 387 -8.19 -19.62 5.08
C LEU A 387 -6.92 -19.40 5.91
N HIS A 388 -6.69 -20.22 6.91
CA HIS A 388 -5.48 -20.15 7.74
C HIS A 388 -5.20 -18.75 8.31
N ASN A 389 -6.20 -18.07 8.85
CA ASN A 389 -5.98 -16.75 9.47
C ASN A 389 -5.85 -16.86 10.99
N THR A 390 -5.05 -15.98 11.58
CA THR A 390 -4.89 -15.84 13.03
C THR A 390 -5.52 -14.53 13.49
N LEU A 391 -6.64 -14.62 14.24
CA LEU A 391 -7.42 -13.49 14.73
C LEU A 391 -7.31 -13.40 16.25
N VAL A 392 -6.60 -12.37 16.76
CA VAL A 392 -6.30 -12.25 18.19
C VAL A 392 -6.77 -10.91 18.76
N GLY A 393 -7.62 -10.96 19.76
CA GLY A 393 -8.11 -9.81 20.50
C GLY A 393 -7.20 -9.37 21.64
N SER A 394 -7.66 -8.38 22.39
CA SER A 394 -7.04 -7.85 23.61
C SER A 394 -7.86 -8.12 24.88
N GLY A 395 -8.66 -9.18 24.88
CA GLY A 395 -9.57 -9.52 25.98
C GLY A 395 -10.96 -8.88 25.86
N SER A 396 -11.23 -8.15 24.78
CA SER A 396 -12.53 -7.46 24.60
C SER A 396 -13.02 -7.56 23.15
N GLY A 397 -14.29 -7.23 22.91
CA GLY A 397 -14.88 -7.13 21.57
C GLY A 397 -15.08 -8.46 20.85
N TYR A 398 -14.96 -8.43 19.53
CA TYR A 398 -15.34 -9.52 18.64
C TYR A 398 -14.15 -10.03 17.83
N GLY A 399 -13.99 -11.35 17.74
CA GLY A 399 -13.06 -12.00 16.81
C GLY A 399 -13.54 -11.85 15.37
N VAL A 400 -14.72 -12.38 15.11
CA VAL A 400 -15.44 -12.26 13.84
C VAL A 400 -16.84 -11.70 14.11
N TYR A 401 -17.13 -10.53 13.56
CA TYR A 401 -18.42 -9.87 13.66
C TYR A 401 -19.08 -9.79 12.28
N VAL A 402 -20.31 -10.32 12.17
CA VAL A 402 -21.03 -10.39 10.91
C VAL A 402 -22.37 -9.67 11.04
N GLU A 403 -22.66 -8.74 10.12
CA GLU A 403 -23.97 -8.11 9.98
C GLU A 403 -24.82 -8.74 8.87
N ASP A 404 -25.70 -7.94 8.25
CA ASP A 404 -26.69 -8.39 7.27
C ASP A 404 -26.05 -8.84 5.94
N TYR A 405 -26.70 -9.78 5.25
CA TYR A 405 -26.42 -10.22 3.88
C TYR A 405 -24.98 -10.65 3.65
N VAL A 406 -24.42 -11.39 4.59
CA VAL A 406 -23.07 -11.94 4.51
C VAL A 406 -23.09 -13.47 4.43
N THR A 407 -22.31 -14.02 3.48
CA THR A 407 -21.93 -15.43 3.47
C THR A 407 -20.42 -15.51 3.72
N LEU A 408 -20.03 -16.07 4.85
CA LEU A 408 -18.64 -16.14 5.29
C LEU A 408 -18.20 -17.58 5.44
N PHE A 409 -17.07 -17.93 4.82
CA PHE A 409 -16.40 -19.23 4.96
C PHE A 409 -15.10 -19.04 5.73
N LEU A 410 -14.92 -19.79 6.81
CA LEU A 410 -13.68 -19.86 7.59
C LEU A 410 -13.18 -21.30 7.61
N THR A 411 -11.92 -21.52 7.33
CA THR A 411 -11.26 -22.82 7.45
C THR A 411 -9.87 -22.64 8.05
N ASN A 412 -9.48 -23.53 8.97
CA ASN A 412 -8.18 -23.52 9.62
C ASN A 412 -7.84 -22.17 10.30
N THR A 413 -8.80 -21.56 10.98
CA THR A 413 -8.64 -20.22 11.54
C THR A 413 -8.49 -20.27 13.06
N ILE A 414 -7.62 -19.46 13.63
CA ILE A 414 -7.49 -19.25 15.09
C ILE A 414 -8.27 -18.00 15.48
N VAL A 415 -9.14 -18.10 16.52
CA VAL A 415 -9.91 -17.01 17.10
C VAL A 415 -9.67 -16.98 18.61
N ALA A 416 -8.85 -16.05 19.07
CA ALA A 416 -8.36 -16.04 20.45
C ALA A 416 -8.45 -14.68 21.14
N GLY A 417 -8.78 -14.66 22.44
CA GLY A 417 -8.67 -13.48 23.28
C GLY A 417 -9.75 -12.41 23.07
N HIS A 418 -11.02 -12.80 22.85
CA HIS A 418 -12.14 -11.88 22.62
C HIS A 418 -13.22 -12.01 23.69
N THR A 419 -14.13 -11.03 23.80
CA THR A 419 -15.38 -11.26 24.53
C THR A 419 -16.26 -12.23 23.76
N TRP A 420 -16.38 -12.04 22.43
CA TRP A 420 -17.12 -12.93 21.54
C TRP A 420 -16.20 -13.42 20.40
N GLY A 421 -16.07 -14.73 20.24
CA GLY A 421 -15.27 -15.33 19.16
C GLY A 421 -15.90 -15.05 17.79
N ILE A 422 -16.96 -15.78 17.43
CA ILE A 422 -17.68 -15.60 16.16
C ILE A 422 -19.15 -15.27 16.46
N THR A 423 -19.65 -14.15 15.94
CA THR A 423 -21.04 -13.73 16.16
C THR A 423 -21.65 -13.06 14.94
N SER A 424 -22.97 -13.21 14.80
CA SER A 424 -23.78 -12.47 13.83
C SER A 424 -24.94 -11.78 14.55
N THR A 425 -25.19 -10.51 14.19
CA THR A 425 -26.33 -9.74 14.70
C THR A 425 -27.63 -10.12 13.99
N TYR A 426 -27.54 -10.59 12.75
CA TYR A 426 -28.69 -10.93 11.89
C TYR A 426 -28.56 -12.34 11.31
N PRO A 427 -28.72 -13.39 12.14
CA PRO A 427 -28.52 -14.78 11.71
C PRO A 427 -29.55 -15.28 10.68
N THR A 428 -30.61 -14.52 10.41
CA THR A 428 -31.62 -14.86 9.39
C THR A 428 -31.26 -14.40 7.99
N SER A 429 -30.37 -13.41 7.84
CA SER A 429 -29.95 -12.86 6.55
C SER A 429 -28.49 -13.17 6.22
N SER A 430 -27.74 -13.72 7.19
CA SER A 430 -26.32 -14.03 7.02
C SER A 430 -26.03 -15.48 7.38
N THR A 431 -25.04 -16.06 6.72
CA THR A 431 -24.61 -17.44 6.95
C THR A 431 -23.11 -17.50 7.17
N ILE A 432 -22.69 -18.19 8.23
CA ILE A 432 -21.27 -18.39 8.55
C ILE A 432 -21.00 -19.90 8.54
N PHE A 433 -20.06 -20.32 7.70
CA PHE A 433 -19.52 -21.67 7.65
C PHE A 433 -18.12 -21.64 8.25
N ALA A 434 -17.98 -22.11 9.49
CA ALA A 434 -16.71 -22.27 10.16
C ALA A 434 -16.36 -23.76 10.22
N ASP A 435 -15.15 -24.11 9.83
CA ASP A 435 -14.63 -25.48 9.89
C ASP A 435 -13.17 -25.47 10.36
N HIS A 436 -12.79 -26.43 11.23
CA HIS A 436 -11.47 -26.47 11.84
C HIS A 436 -11.04 -25.09 12.38
N THR A 437 -11.84 -24.53 13.29
CA THR A 437 -11.55 -23.23 13.94
C THR A 437 -11.13 -23.48 15.38
N LEU A 438 -9.97 -22.94 15.77
CA LEU A 438 -9.47 -23.00 17.14
C LEU A 438 -10.01 -21.82 17.95
N PHE A 439 -10.56 -22.12 19.12
CA PHE A 439 -11.03 -21.14 20.09
C PHE A 439 -10.19 -21.17 21.35
N TRP A 440 -9.69 -19.99 21.78
CA TRP A 440 -8.87 -19.86 22.98
C TRP A 440 -9.12 -18.54 23.70
N ALA A 441 -9.28 -18.61 25.02
CA ALA A 441 -9.40 -17.44 25.90
C ALA A 441 -10.49 -16.42 25.48
N ASN A 442 -11.53 -16.86 24.75
CA ASN A 442 -12.71 -16.05 24.51
C ASN A 442 -13.67 -16.20 25.70
N ALA A 443 -14.36 -15.12 26.09
CA ALA A 443 -15.41 -15.25 27.13
C ALA A 443 -16.61 -16.06 26.61
N HIS A 444 -16.92 -15.91 25.32
CA HIS A 444 -17.95 -16.65 24.59
C HIS A 444 -17.43 -16.95 23.18
N ASP A 445 -17.35 -18.20 22.78
CA ASP A 445 -16.92 -18.57 21.42
C ASP A 445 -17.96 -18.18 20.36
N GLY A 446 -19.25 -18.19 20.73
CA GLY A 446 -20.35 -17.92 19.80
C GLY A 446 -20.59 -19.09 18.85
N LEU A 447 -20.60 -18.83 17.53
CA LEU A 447 -20.78 -19.87 16.52
C LEU A 447 -19.48 -20.66 16.35
N ARG A 448 -19.51 -21.95 16.68
CA ARG A 448 -18.32 -22.80 16.64
C ARG A 448 -18.15 -23.57 15.31
N GLY A 449 -19.22 -23.72 14.54
CA GLY A 449 -19.19 -24.42 13.25
C GLY A 449 -18.97 -25.94 13.36
N THR A 450 -18.27 -26.50 12.38
CA THR A 450 -17.90 -27.92 12.34
C THR A 450 -16.44 -28.13 12.77
N ASN A 451 -16.15 -29.29 13.37
CA ASN A 451 -14.80 -29.65 13.84
C ASN A 451 -14.08 -28.53 14.62
N PRO A 452 -14.72 -27.93 15.64
CA PRO A 452 -14.07 -26.87 16.42
C PRO A 452 -12.98 -27.46 17.31
N ILE A 453 -11.88 -26.73 17.50
CA ILE A 453 -10.75 -27.10 18.34
C ILE A 453 -10.68 -26.18 19.54
N ASP A 454 -10.46 -26.73 20.74
CA ASP A 454 -10.22 -25.98 21.97
C ASP A 454 -8.76 -26.14 22.39
N GLY A 455 -8.12 -25.05 22.80
CA GLY A 455 -6.79 -25.12 23.39
C GLY A 455 -5.95 -23.88 23.12
N ASP A 456 -4.83 -23.82 23.85
CA ASP A 456 -3.88 -22.72 23.77
C ASP A 456 -3.08 -22.80 22.45
N PRO A 457 -3.13 -21.78 21.59
CA PRO A 457 -2.29 -21.72 20.39
C PRO A 457 -0.78 -21.54 20.73
N ARG A 458 -0.44 -21.25 21.98
CA ARG A 458 0.93 -21.09 22.48
C ARG A 458 1.80 -20.23 21.57
N PHE A 459 1.31 -19.05 21.21
CA PHE A 459 2.08 -18.09 20.43
C PHE A 459 3.44 -17.79 21.07
N LEU A 460 4.50 -17.69 20.29
CA LEU A 460 5.88 -17.54 20.78
C LEU A 460 6.06 -16.25 21.60
N ASN A 461 5.61 -15.11 21.10
CA ASN A 461 5.71 -13.85 21.85
C ASN A 461 4.63 -12.85 21.44
N PRO A 462 3.36 -13.09 21.79
CA PRO A 462 2.25 -12.22 21.37
C PRO A 462 2.37 -10.80 21.92
N ALA A 463 3.07 -10.58 23.02
CA ALA A 463 3.33 -9.25 23.57
C ALA A 463 4.22 -8.40 22.64
N ALA A 464 5.14 -9.03 21.94
CA ALA A 464 5.98 -8.39 20.91
C ALA A 464 5.36 -8.45 19.50
N GLY A 465 4.15 -8.98 19.35
CA GLY A 465 3.48 -9.12 18.06
C GLY A 465 3.88 -10.36 17.28
N ASP A 466 4.54 -11.33 17.92
CA ASP A 466 4.94 -12.60 17.34
C ASP A 466 3.86 -13.65 17.62
N TYR A 467 3.12 -14.04 16.58
CA TYR A 467 2.02 -14.99 16.64
C TYR A 467 2.34 -16.33 15.98
N HIS A 468 3.62 -16.66 15.81
CA HIS A 468 4.03 -17.99 15.40
C HIS A 468 3.70 -19.02 16.48
N LEU A 469 3.45 -20.26 16.07
CA LEU A 469 3.04 -21.34 16.96
C LEU A 469 4.24 -21.90 17.74
N GLY A 470 4.08 -22.00 19.04
CA GLY A 470 5.07 -22.61 19.92
C GLY A 470 4.85 -24.11 20.12
N PRO A 471 5.84 -24.79 20.70
CA PRO A 471 5.78 -26.23 20.98
C PRO A 471 4.58 -26.62 21.85
N GLY A 472 3.83 -27.63 21.41
CA GLY A 472 2.64 -28.13 22.08
C GLY A 472 1.44 -27.21 21.94
N SER A 473 1.43 -26.34 20.94
CA SER A 473 0.23 -25.60 20.51
C SER A 473 -0.91 -26.54 20.15
N ALA A 474 -2.12 -26.19 20.53
CA ALA A 474 -3.31 -26.93 20.12
C ALA A 474 -3.64 -26.76 18.62
N ALA A 475 -2.96 -25.86 17.93
CA ALA A 475 -3.11 -25.60 16.51
C ALA A 475 -2.30 -26.58 15.63
N LEU A 476 -1.29 -27.25 16.20
CA LEU A 476 -0.39 -28.13 15.46
C LEU A 476 -1.13 -29.36 14.93
N ASP A 477 -0.95 -29.66 13.64
CA ASP A 477 -1.52 -30.83 12.94
C ASP A 477 -3.06 -30.96 13.07
N ALA A 478 -3.76 -29.87 13.43
CA ALA A 478 -5.19 -29.88 13.75
C ALA A 478 -6.08 -29.36 12.61
N GLY A 479 -5.49 -28.99 11.49
CA GLY A 479 -6.17 -28.46 10.31
C GLY A 479 -6.43 -29.50 9.23
N VAL A 480 -7.02 -29.01 8.13
CA VAL A 480 -7.32 -29.80 6.93
C VAL A 480 -6.70 -29.17 5.68
N ASP A 481 -6.58 -29.94 4.61
CA ASP A 481 -6.19 -29.37 3.31
C ASP A 481 -7.24 -28.34 2.83
N ALA A 482 -6.88 -27.08 2.89
CA ALA A 482 -7.65 -25.97 2.35
C ALA A 482 -7.11 -25.46 1.00
N GLY A 483 -6.18 -26.20 0.39
CA GLY A 483 -5.53 -25.86 -0.88
C GLY A 483 -4.51 -24.72 -0.76
N VAL A 484 -4.06 -24.37 0.42
CA VAL A 484 -3.02 -23.36 0.70
C VAL A 484 -1.68 -24.09 0.83
N ALA A 485 -0.72 -23.77 -0.04
CA ALA A 485 0.52 -24.52 -0.15
C ALA A 485 1.66 -24.02 0.74
N THR A 486 1.57 -22.79 1.19
CA THR A 486 2.60 -22.16 2.05
C THR A 486 1.93 -21.36 3.16
N ASP A 487 2.65 -21.11 4.22
CA ASP A 487 2.21 -20.29 5.34
C ASP A 487 2.58 -18.79 5.17
N ILE A 488 2.53 -18.02 6.26
CA ILE A 488 2.81 -16.57 6.25
C ILE A 488 4.29 -16.25 5.98
N ASP A 489 5.21 -17.15 6.31
CA ASP A 489 6.65 -17.00 6.12
C ASP A 489 7.14 -17.63 4.80
N GLY A 490 6.25 -18.36 4.12
CA GLY A 490 6.53 -19.08 2.89
C GLY A 490 6.94 -20.54 3.11
N ASP A 491 6.84 -21.04 4.34
CA ASP A 491 7.10 -22.43 4.66
C ASP A 491 5.99 -23.32 4.11
N ALA A 492 6.37 -24.55 3.68
CA ALA A 492 5.43 -25.45 3.00
C ALA A 492 4.36 -26.00 3.95
N ARG A 493 3.13 -26.14 3.48
CA ARG A 493 2.03 -26.81 4.19
C ARG A 493 1.68 -28.15 3.54
N PRO A 494 1.54 -29.25 4.32
CA PRO A 494 1.85 -29.36 5.74
C PRO A 494 3.35 -29.62 6.00
N MET A 495 3.85 -29.26 7.18
CA MET A 495 5.21 -29.60 7.63
C MET A 495 5.22 -30.77 8.62
N GLY A 496 4.12 -31.03 9.31
CA GLY A 496 3.96 -32.07 10.31
C GLY A 496 3.22 -33.32 9.82
N ALA A 497 2.41 -33.88 10.70
CA ALA A 497 1.50 -34.98 10.38
C ALA A 497 0.21 -34.51 9.70
N GLY A 498 -0.10 -33.21 9.82
CA GLY A 498 -1.26 -32.53 9.27
C GLY A 498 -0.98 -31.06 9.02
N TYR A 499 -2.01 -30.32 8.60
CA TYR A 499 -1.96 -28.86 8.46
C TYR A 499 -2.12 -28.19 9.81
N ASP A 500 -1.40 -27.11 10.08
CA ASP A 500 -1.61 -26.30 11.26
C ASP A 500 -2.77 -25.31 11.08
N LEU A 501 -3.39 -24.93 12.20
CA LEU A 501 -4.39 -23.88 12.21
C LEU A 501 -3.72 -22.51 12.33
N GLY A 502 -4.31 -21.51 11.66
CA GLY A 502 -3.78 -20.15 11.68
C GLY A 502 -2.79 -19.85 10.57
N ALA A 503 -2.16 -18.69 10.67
CA ALA A 503 -1.30 -18.13 9.64
C ALA A 503 0.05 -18.84 9.51
N ASP A 504 0.53 -19.45 10.57
CA ASP A 504 1.82 -20.14 10.70
C ASP A 504 1.67 -21.64 10.51
N GLU A 505 2.71 -22.28 9.98
CA GLU A 505 2.91 -23.73 9.89
C GLU A 505 4.23 -24.07 10.58
N ALA A 506 4.13 -24.53 11.82
CA ALA A 506 5.31 -24.74 12.66
C ALA A 506 6.12 -25.98 12.27
N GLU A 507 7.43 -25.84 12.20
CA GLU A 507 8.31 -26.99 12.01
C GLU A 507 8.23 -27.97 13.20
N PRO A 508 8.21 -29.29 12.97
CA PRO A 508 8.19 -30.29 14.04
C PRO A 508 9.44 -30.28 14.93
N SER A 509 10.51 -29.66 14.48
CA SER A 509 11.78 -29.56 15.18
C SER A 509 12.27 -28.12 15.24
N TYR A 510 12.38 -27.61 16.44
CA TYR A 510 12.91 -26.31 16.88
C TYR A 510 13.86 -25.62 15.90
N ARG A 511 13.36 -24.73 15.02
CA ARG A 511 14.15 -23.60 14.55
C ARG A 511 13.98 -22.46 15.53
N LEU A 512 15.11 -21.90 15.97
CA LEU A 512 15.12 -20.64 16.70
C LEU A 512 14.77 -19.55 15.66
N TYR A 513 13.50 -19.19 15.53
CA TYR A 513 13.12 -18.02 14.75
C TYR A 513 13.76 -16.80 15.43
N LEU A 514 14.71 -16.18 14.77
CA LEU A 514 15.16 -14.86 15.17
C LEU A 514 13.94 -13.93 15.02
N PRO A 515 13.55 -13.24 16.11
CA PRO A 515 12.44 -12.31 16.02
C PRO A 515 12.72 -11.35 14.88
N PHE A 516 11.69 -11.03 14.10
CA PHE A 516 11.72 -10.07 13.01
C PHE A 516 12.72 -8.96 13.34
N ILE A 517 13.89 -9.00 12.71
CA ILE A 517 14.96 -8.05 13.01
C ILE A 517 14.35 -6.70 12.66
N ARG A 518 14.00 -5.93 13.70
CA ARG A 518 13.86 -4.49 13.55
C ARG A 518 15.13 -4.06 12.84
N SER A 519 15.04 -3.75 11.55
CA SER A 519 16.13 -3.02 10.91
C SER A 519 16.41 -1.84 11.85
N PRO A 520 17.61 -1.71 12.41
CA PRO A 520 17.91 -0.61 13.30
C PRO A 520 17.60 0.66 12.49
N ILE A 521 16.58 1.39 12.92
CA ILE A 521 16.36 2.76 12.47
C ILE A 521 17.61 3.49 12.94
N PRO A 522 18.36 4.16 12.09
CA PRO A 522 19.29 5.17 12.58
C PRO A 522 18.44 6.18 13.34
N GLU A 523 18.73 6.40 14.62
CA GLU A 523 18.00 7.35 15.47
C GLU A 523 18.22 8.81 15.04
N ASP A 524 18.98 9.05 13.97
CA ASP A 524 19.33 10.37 13.47
C ASP A 524 18.75 10.63 12.06
N LEU A 525 17.50 11.11 12.01
CA LEU A 525 16.94 11.91 10.93
C LEU A 525 15.91 12.90 11.50
#